data_653629ce22f49d15bf2adce34db47f9c
#
_entry.id   653629ce22f49d15bf2adce34db47f9c
#
_cell.length_a   1.000
_cell.length_b   1.000
_cell.length_c   1.000
_cell.angle_alpha   90.00
_cell.angle_beta   90.00
_cell.angle_gamma   90.00
#
_symmetry.space_group_name_H-M   'P 1'
#
loop_
_entity.id
_entity.type
_entity.pdbx_description
1 polymer ?
#
loop_
_entity_poly.entity_id
_entity_poly.type
_entity_poly.pdbx_seq_one_letter_code
_entity_poly.pdbx_strand_id
1 'polypeptide(L)'
;MPAPEPRRVTVVGGGVSGLAAACALADQDHRVQLLERRPYVGGRASSYEHPGSGEVIDNCQHILLGCCTNLIDLYHRLGVEDEIFWSDAITFLEPGGRRSVLQPSSLPAPFHTAASFLGAKCFSVSDKVTIARGIQAFLLKTSPDSEENFAQWLKKHRQSEGAIRRFWHPVLASALNEDPECISVHYAGKVFREAFLFSAQGGRMGIPRLPLSELYGHAAEYITKRGGSVHLRASVEAIAFDNDVWTVSCGDGTRYESDTVILALSFEGLAKLLPALPRNAASEQLADNLTKFGHSPITSVHLWFNREITDLTHAALLDTTIQWMYHKSKLHSGHREEQGSYIELVISASKSLVAMQRQEIVDLAMRELALFFPRVREATLLKAVVTKEVRATYSIRPLLDRIRPRAEGPWPGVYLAGDWTATGWPSTMESGVRSGYLAAEAVARSFGDAAQFLVPDLPPTGLMKLIS
;
A
#
# COMPACT_ATOMS: atom_id res chain seq x y z
N MET A 1 -16.44 -25.47 -29.79
CA MET A 1 -16.68 -24.08 -30.18
C MET A 1 -15.32 -23.47 -30.51
N PRO A 2 -15.16 -22.66 -31.56
CA PRO A 2 -13.92 -21.92 -31.75
C PRO A 2 -13.65 -21.05 -30.50
N ALA A 3 -12.38 -20.94 -30.13
CA ALA A 3 -12.00 -20.04 -29.05
C ALA A 3 -12.52 -18.62 -29.35
N PRO A 4 -13.06 -17.87 -28.37
CA PRO A 4 -13.52 -16.52 -28.61
C PRO A 4 -12.35 -15.66 -29.14
N GLU A 5 -12.63 -14.79 -30.09
CA GLU A 5 -11.60 -13.89 -30.64
C GLU A 5 -11.01 -13.01 -29.53
N PRO A 6 -9.68 -12.81 -29.52
CA PRO A 6 -9.02 -11.96 -28.53
C PRO A 6 -9.61 -10.54 -28.55
N ARG A 7 -10.10 -10.05 -27.43
CA ARG A 7 -10.67 -8.71 -27.28
C ARG A 7 -9.55 -7.68 -27.01
N ARG A 8 -9.74 -6.47 -27.52
CA ARG A 8 -8.85 -5.34 -27.26
C ARG A 8 -9.24 -4.66 -25.95
N VAL A 9 -8.35 -4.65 -24.98
CA VAL A 9 -8.57 -4.00 -23.69
C VAL A 9 -7.52 -2.93 -23.45
N THR A 10 -7.96 -1.69 -23.27
CA THR A 10 -7.07 -0.60 -22.89
C THR A 10 -7.13 -0.36 -21.38
N VAL A 11 -5.98 -0.44 -20.72
CA VAL A 11 -5.83 -0.13 -19.29
C VAL A 11 -5.17 1.24 -19.17
N VAL A 12 -5.86 2.20 -18.58
CA VAL A 12 -5.38 3.57 -18.36
C VAL A 12 -4.84 3.71 -16.97
N GLY A 13 -3.52 3.83 -16.84
CA GLY A 13 -2.78 3.94 -15.58
C GLY A 13 -1.95 2.69 -15.28
N GLY A 14 -0.63 2.86 -15.21
CA GLY A 14 0.37 1.82 -14.91
C GLY A 14 0.72 1.70 -13.42
N GLY A 15 -0.20 2.08 -12.52
CA GLY A 15 -0.08 1.77 -11.09
C GLY A 15 -0.36 0.30 -10.79
N VAL A 16 -0.15 -0.13 -9.55
CA VAL A 16 -0.30 -1.54 -9.12
C VAL A 16 -1.66 -2.13 -9.53
N SER A 17 -2.74 -1.33 -9.49
CA SER A 17 -4.08 -1.76 -9.93
C SER A 17 -4.14 -2.06 -11.44
N GLY A 18 -3.57 -1.16 -12.25
CA GLY A 18 -3.56 -1.35 -13.71
C GLY A 18 -2.64 -2.48 -14.13
N LEU A 19 -1.49 -2.65 -13.47
CA LEU A 19 -0.59 -3.78 -13.71
C LEU A 19 -1.26 -5.11 -13.39
N ALA A 20 -1.97 -5.20 -12.25
CA ALA A 20 -2.70 -6.40 -11.86
C ALA A 20 -3.79 -6.76 -12.88
N ALA A 21 -4.60 -5.76 -13.30
CA ALA A 21 -5.63 -5.98 -14.31
C ALA A 21 -5.04 -6.40 -15.66
N ALA A 22 -3.98 -5.73 -16.09
CA ALA A 22 -3.34 -6.01 -17.37
C ALA A 22 -2.70 -7.40 -17.41
N CYS A 23 -2.01 -7.82 -16.34
CA CYS A 23 -1.43 -9.16 -16.25
C CYS A 23 -2.51 -10.25 -16.25
N ALA A 24 -3.59 -10.06 -15.46
CA ALA A 24 -4.68 -11.00 -15.37
C ALA A 24 -5.39 -11.21 -16.72
N LEU A 25 -5.65 -10.14 -17.46
CA LEU A 25 -6.29 -10.21 -18.77
C LEU A 25 -5.34 -10.75 -19.86
N ALA A 26 -4.06 -10.49 -19.76
CA ALA A 26 -3.07 -11.06 -20.66
C ALA A 26 -2.99 -12.59 -20.54
N ASP A 27 -3.27 -13.17 -19.35
CA ASP A 27 -3.37 -14.63 -19.15
C ASP A 27 -4.59 -15.25 -19.85
N GLN A 28 -5.57 -14.44 -20.26
CA GLN A 28 -6.76 -14.86 -20.99
C GLN A 28 -6.66 -14.56 -22.51
N ASP A 29 -5.44 -14.41 -23.00
CA ASP A 29 -5.16 -14.13 -24.41
C ASP A 29 -5.80 -12.83 -24.96
N HIS A 30 -6.24 -11.92 -24.09
CA HIS A 30 -6.72 -10.60 -24.51
C HIS A 30 -5.58 -9.71 -25.00
N ARG A 31 -5.84 -8.89 -26.00
CA ARG A 31 -4.89 -7.88 -26.50
C ARG A 31 -4.90 -6.67 -25.57
N VAL A 32 -4.06 -6.70 -24.55
CA VAL A 32 -3.99 -5.65 -23.53
C VAL A 32 -3.05 -4.53 -23.98
N GLN A 33 -3.52 -3.29 -23.91
CA GLN A 33 -2.72 -2.07 -24.11
C GLN A 33 -2.72 -1.28 -22.80
N LEU A 34 -1.58 -1.18 -22.12
CA LEU A 34 -1.45 -0.42 -20.89
C LEU A 34 -0.83 0.95 -21.19
N LEU A 35 -1.52 2.03 -20.79
CA LEU A 35 -1.10 3.42 -21.02
C LEU A 35 -0.71 4.05 -19.67
N GLU A 36 0.55 4.47 -19.53
CA GLU A 36 1.06 5.15 -18.35
C GLU A 36 1.70 6.51 -18.72
N ARG A 37 1.30 7.57 -18.03
CA ARG A 37 1.80 8.94 -18.28
C ARG A 37 3.25 9.16 -17.85
N ARG A 38 3.75 8.40 -16.87
CA ARG A 38 5.12 8.48 -16.37
C ARG A 38 6.07 7.67 -17.26
N PRO A 39 7.38 7.90 -17.17
CA PRO A 39 8.38 7.09 -17.88
C PRO A 39 8.64 5.73 -17.22
N TYR A 40 7.88 5.36 -16.20
CA TYR A 40 7.97 4.10 -15.45
C TYR A 40 6.60 3.70 -14.89
N VAL A 41 6.44 2.41 -14.59
CA VAL A 41 5.25 1.84 -13.97
C VAL A 41 5.35 1.82 -12.44
N GLY A 42 4.29 1.36 -11.76
CA GLY A 42 4.18 1.23 -10.30
C GLY A 42 3.32 2.34 -9.67
N GLY A 43 3.14 3.47 -10.33
CA GLY A 43 2.31 4.56 -9.83
C GLY A 43 2.87 5.20 -8.55
N ARG A 44 2.16 5.11 -7.43
CA ARG A 44 2.63 5.58 -6.11
C ARG A 44 3.72 4.67 -5.52
N ALA A 45 3.70 3.38 -5.85
CA ALA A 45 4.75 2.42 -5.49
C ALA A 45 5.82 2.39 -6.58
N SER A 46 6.68 3.40 -6.64
CA SER A 46 7.69 3.57 -7.68
C SER A 46 8.98 4.14 -7.13
N SER A 47 10.06 3.92 -7.86
CA SER A 47 11.37 4.51 -7.62
C SER A 47 11.73 5.44 -8.77
N TYR A 48 12.62 6.38 -8.52
CA TYR A 48 13.13 7.29 -9.53
C TYR A 48 14.53 7.78 -9.16
N GLU A 49 15.31 8.17 -10.16
CA GLU A 49 16.56 8.87 -9.92
C GLU A 49 16.26 10.28 -9.42
N HIS A 50 16.71 10.58 -8.20
CA HIS A 50 16.47 11.89 -7.60
C HIS A 50 17.42 12.94 -8.18
N PRO A 51 16.91 14.02 -8.82
CA PRO A 51 17.74 14.97 -9.58
C PRO A 51 18.84 15.66 -8.78
N GLY A 52 18.63 15.85 -7.47
CA GLY A 52 19.60 16.53 -6.59
C GLY A 52 20.66 15.62 -6.01
N SER A 53 20.46 14.29 -6.02
CA SER A 53 21.40 13.32 -5.43
C SER A 53 22.01 12.36 -6.45
N GLY A 54 21.38 12.15 -7.59
CA GLY A 54 21.77 11.13 -8.57
C GLY A 54 21.53 9.70 -8.08
N GLU A 55 20.85 9.52 -6.92
CA GLU A 55 20.53 8.21 -6.38
C GLU A 55 19.15 7.75 -6.82
N VAL A 56 19.00 6.45 -7.06
CA VAL A 56 17.68 5.84 -7.22
C VAL A 56 17.08 5.65 -5.84
N ILE A 57 15.97 6.31 -5.58
CA ILE A 57 15.24 6.23 -4.33
C ILE A 57 13.81 5.76 -4.56
N ASP A 58 13.27 5.03 -3.61
CA ASP A 58 11.84 4.76 -3.56
C ASP A 58 11.07 6.04 -3.20
N ASN A 59 9.88 6.21 -3.74
CA ASN A 59 8.99 7.31 -3.35
C ASN A 59 8.74 7.30 -1.82
N CYS A 60 8.59 6.08 -1.27
CA CYS A 60 8.54 5.77 0.15
C CYS A 60 8.83 4.28 0.29
N GLN A 61 9.35 3.82 1.44
CA GLN A 61 9.42 2.39 1.71
C GLN A 61 8.03 1.78 1.68
N HIS A 62 7.84 0.80 0.82
CA HIS A 62 6.63 0.00 0.76
C HIS A 62 6.90 -1.36 1.38
N ILE A 63 6.04 -1.75 2.29
CA ILE A 63 6.04 -3.09 2.89
C ILE A 63 4.72 -3.78 2.58
N LEU A 64 4.71 -5.09 2.65
CA LEU A 64 3.49 -5.89 2.63
C LEU A 64 3.44 -6.77 3.88
N LEU A 65 2.24 -7.18 4.25
CA LEU A 65 2.05 -8.19 5.28
C LEU A 65 1.66 -9.52 4.63
N GLY A 66 1.91 -10.62 5.31
CA GLY A 66 1.59 -11.96 4.82
C GLY A 66 0.08 -12.17 4.53
N CYS A 67 -0.79 -11.32 5.07
CA CYS A 67 -2.23 -11.32 4.74
C CYS A 67 -2.57 -10.64 3.40
N CYS A 68 -1.60 -10.02 2.71
CA CYS A 68 -1.79 -9.38 1.41
C CYS A 68 -1.73 -10.42 0.28
N THR A 69 -2.70 -11.34 0.23
CA THR A 69 -2.67 -12.53 -0.62
C THR A 69 -2.67 -12.20 -2.12
N ASN A 70 -3.38 -11.16 -2.52
CA ASN A 70 -3.44 -10.78 -3.95
C ASN A 70 -2.17 -10.06 -4.40
N LEU A 71 -1.54 -9.26 -3.54
CA LEU A 71 -0.25 -8.67 -3.85
C LEU A 71 0.84 -9.74 -3.96
N ILE A 72 0.81 -10.76 -3.09
CA ILE A 72 1.72 -11.91 -3.15
C ILE A 72 1.49 -12.71 -4.44
N ASP A 73 0.23 -12.93 -4.85
CA ASP A 73 -0.10 -13.56 -6.13
C ASP A 73 0.45 -12.76 -7.33
N LEU A 74 0.32 -11.43 -7.29
CA LEU A 74 0.92 -10.59 -8.34
C LEU A 74 2.44 -10.76 -8.39
N TYR A 75 3.13 -10.77 -7.25
CA TYR A 75 4.58 -10.99 -7.22
C TYR A 75 4.98 -12.37 -7.76
N HIS A 76 4.19 -13.40 -7.44
CA HIS A 76 4.38 -14.74 -8.01
C HIS A 76 4.20 -14.74 -9.54
N ARG A 77 3.12 -14.10 -10.06
CA ARG A 77 2.92 -13.94 -11.52
C ARG A 77 4.09 -13.25 -12.20
N LEU A 78 4.65 -12.24 -11.57
CA LEU A 78 5.79 -11.49 -12.11
C LEU A 78 7.13 -12.23 -11.95
N GLY A 79 7.19 -13.32 -11.17
CA GLY A 79 8.41 -14.07 -10.87
C GLY A 79 9.39 -13.28 -10.00
N VAL A 80 8.86 -12.46 -9.08
CA VAL A 80 9.67 -11.60 -8.19
C VAL A 80 9.46 -11.90 -6.71
N GLU A 81 8.84 -13.02 -6.36
CA GLU A 81 8.60 -13.42 -4.97
C GLU A 81 9.89 -13.62 -4.16
N ASP A 82 10.98 -14.05 -4.79
CA ASP A 82 12.29 -14.23 -4.16
C ASP A 82 12.98 -12.89 -3.85
N GLU A 83 12.52 -11.81 -4.45
CA GLU A 83 12.99 -10.45 -4.20
C GLU A 83 12.30 -9.78 -3.00
N ILE A 84 11.53 -10.54 -2.23
CA ILE A 84 10.89 -10.07 -1.01
C ILE A 84 11.62 -10.66 0.22
N PHE A 85 12.23 -9.78 1.01
CA PHE A 85 12.77 -10.17 2.31
C PHE A 85 11.64 -10.31 3.32
N TRP A 86 11.47 -11.49 3.89
CA TRP A 86 10.45 -11.76 4.90
C TRP A 86 11.01 -11.74 6.32
N SER A 87 10.35 -10.98 7.21
CA SER A 87 10.62 -10.94 8.65
C SER A 87 9.39 -11.38 9.44
N ASP A 88 9.57 -12.32 10.35
CA ASP A 88 8.52 -12.75 11.29
C ASP A 88 8.50 -11.90 12.57
N ALA A 89 9.50 -11.05 12.75
CA ALA A 89 9.69 -10.26 13.96
C ALA A 89 9.56 -8.76 13.70
N ILE A 90 8.87 -8.07 14.59
CA ILE A 90 8.80 -6.60 14.65
C ILE A 90 9.64 -6.15 15.84
N THR A 91 10.69 -5.39 15.59
CA THR A 91 11.54 -4.79 16.63
C THR A 91 11.05 -3.39 16.97
N PHE A 92 10.66 -3.18 18.21
CA PHE A 92 10.36 -1.87 18.79
C PHE A 92 11.59 -1.34 19.52
N LEU A 93 11.98 -0.12 19.21
CA LEU A 93 13.07 0.58 19.89
C LEU A 93 12.53 1.75 20.71
N GLU A 94 13.03 1.87 21.92
CA GLU A 94 12.81 3.04 22.78
C GLU A 94 14.04 3.97 22.74
N PRO A 95 13.88 5.28 22.95
CA PRO A 95 15.02 6.16 23.19
C PRO A 95 15.97 5.57 24.23
N GLY A 96 17.27 5.60 23.98
CA GLY A 96 18.29 4.89 24.76
C GLY A 96 18.60 3.48 24.28
N GLY A 97 17.95 3.00 23.18
CA GLY A 97 18.30 1.76 22.48
C GLY A 97 17.72 0.48 23.10
N ARG A 98 16.80 0.56 24.09
CA ARG A 98 16.12 -0.63 24.61
C ARG A 98 15.24 -1.27 23.56
N ARG A 99 15.45 -2.57 23.31
CA ARG A 99 14.74 -3.35 22.29
C ARG A 99 13.63 -4.19 22.91
N SER A 100 12.47 -4.23 22.27
CA SER A 100 11.40 -5.20 22.51
C SER A 100 11.03 -5.83 21.16
N VAL A 101 10.94 -7.16 21.10
CA VAL A 101 10.67 -7.89 19.85
C VAL A 101 9.32 -8.59 19.99
N LEU A 102 8.42 -8.34 19.04
CA LEU A 102 7.20 -9.10 18.88
C LEU A 102 7.39 -10.09 17.74
N GLN A 103 7.21 -11.37 18.04
CA GLN A 103 7.34 -12.47 17.08
C GLN A 103 6.39 -13.61 17.43
N PRO A 104 5.95 -14.40 16.46
CA PRO A 104 5.10 -15.56 16.72
C PRO A 104 5.87 -16.67 17.47
N SER A 105 5.13 -17.46 18.19
CA SER A 105 5.55 -18.69 18.86
C SER A 105 4.74 -19.88 18.33
N SER A 106 4.99 -21.09 18.86
CA SER A 106 4.23 -22.30 18.51
C SER A 106 2.79 -22.32 19.03
N LEU A 107 2.36 -21.32 19.81
CA LEU A 107 0.99 -21.23 20.28
C LEU A 107 0.02 -21.02 19.10
N PRO A 108 -1.18 -21.62 19.14
CA PRO A 108 -2.16 -21.44 18.08
C PRO A 108 -2.70 -20.00 18.05
N ALA A 109 -3.15 -19.54 16.87
CA ALA A 109 -3.86 -18.28 16.74
C ALA A 109 -5.13 -18.29 17.64
N PRO A 110 -5.44 -17.17 18.32
CA PRO A 110 -4.82 -15.84 18.25
C PRO A 110 -3.63 -15.64 19.24
N PHE A 111 -3.16 -16.66 19.94
CA PHE A 111 -2.17 -16.54 21.01
C PHE A 111 -0.71 -16.65 20.56
N HIS A 112 -0.46 -16.81 19.27
CA HIS A 112 0.90 -17.03 18.74
C HIS A 112 1.90 -15.90 19.09
N THR A 113 1.45 -14.65 19.27
CA THR A 113 2.31 -13.53 19.71
C THR A 113 2.30 -13.28 21.22
N ALA A 114 1.49 -14.01 22.00
CA ALA A 114 1.26 -13.71 23.43
C ALA A 114 2.55 -13.75 24.26
N ALA A 115 3.44 -14.74 24.02
CA ALA A 115 4.68 -14.88 24.79
C ALA A 115 5.60 -13.67 24.59
N SER A 116 5.85 -13.26 23.34
CA SER A 116 6.68 -12.10 23.03
C SER A 116 6.04 -10.78 23.49
N PHE A 117 4.71 -10.66 23.37
CA PHE A 117 3.98 -9.50 23.86
C PHE A 117 4.08 -9.36 25.40
N LEU A 118 3.91 -10.44 26.15
CA LEU A 118 4.06 -10.43 27.61
C LEU A 118 5.51 -10.11 28.03
N GLY A 119 6.51 -10.56 27.25
CA GLY A 119 7.93 -10.27 27.46
C GLY A 119 8.35 -8.86 27.04
N ALA A 120 7.58 -8.16 26.23
CA ALA A 120 7.92 -6.83 25.72
C ALA A 120 8.03 -5.79 26.85
N LYS A 121 9.23 -5.18 26.95
CA LYS A 121 9.54 -4.22 28.04
C LYS A 121 9.06 -2.80 27.73
N CYS A 122 8.73 -2.51 26.47
CA CYS A 122 8.22 -1.21 26.05
C CYS A 122 6.79 -0.92 26.52
N PHE A 123 6.06 -1.94 27.01
CA PHE A 123 4.71 -1.80 27.55
C PHE A 123 4.68 -2.02 29.05
N SER A 124 4.04 -1.15 29.79
CA SER A 124 3.74 -1.38 31.22
C SER A 124 2.72 -2.52 31.39
N VAL A 125 2.55 -3.03 32.61
CA VAL A 125 1.52 -4.03 32.91
C VAL A 125 0.11 -3.49 32.58
N SER A 126 -0.15 -2.24 32.93
CA SER A 126 -1.41 -1.57 32.62
C SER A 126 -1.65 -1.48 31.11
N ASP A 127 -0.62 -1.13 30.33
CA ASP A 127 -0.73 -1.09 28.86
C ASP A 127 -1.07 -2.47 28.30
N LYS A 128 -0.37 -3.52 28.74
CA LYS A 128 -0.62 -4.89 28.29
C LYS A 128 -2.06 -5.33 28.57
N VAL A 129 -2.60 -5.00 29.75
CA VAL A 129 -3.99 -5.33 30.11
C VAL A 129 -4.98 -4.59 29.21
N THR A 130 -4.77 -3.29 28.99
CA THR A 130 -5.70 -2.51 28.16
C THR A 130 -5.61 -2.91 26.68
N ILE A 131 -4.41 -3.17 26.15
CA ILE A 131 -4.21 -3.71 24.79
C ILE A 131 -4.92 -5.05 24.65
N ALA A 132 -4.75 -5.99 25.58
CA ALA A 132 -5.38 -7.30 25.51
C ALA A 132 -6.91 -7.20 25.46
N ARG A 133 -7.52 -6.29 26.26
CA ARG A 133 -8.96 -6.00 26.18
C ARG A 133 -9.39 -5.44 24.83
N GLY A 134 -8.61 -4.52 24.27
CA GLY A 134 -8.86 -3.97 22.94
C GLY A 134 -8.76 -5.03 21.85
N ILE A 135 -7.73 -5.86 21.89
CA ILE A 135 -7.55 -6.98 20.94
C ILE A 135 -8.73 -7.96 21.03
N GLN A 136 -9.19 -8.29 22.26
CA GLN A 136 -10.37 -9.13 22.46
C GLN A 136 -11.62 -8.56 21.79
N ALA A 137 -11.81 -7.23 21.82
CA ALA A 137 -12.94 -6.59 21.15
C ALA A 137 -12.89 -6.74 19.62
N PHE A 138 -11.71 -6.87 19.01
CA PHE A 138 -11.54 -7.11 17.59
C PHE A 138 -11.66 -8.58 17.14
N LEU A 139 -11.87 -9.52 18.07
CA LEU A 139 -12.24 -10.89 17.68
C LEU A 139 -13.58 -10.93 16.93
N LEU A 140 -14.47 -9.98 17.24
CA LEU A 140 -15.72 -9.80 16.50
C LEU A 140 -15.53 -8.83 15.32
N LYS A 141 -16.22 -9.10 14.22
CA LYS A 141 -16.23 -8.20 13.05
C LYS A 141 -16.91 -6.88 13.39
N THR A 142 -16.28 -5.79 13.00
CA THR A 142 -16.87 -4.45 13.08
C THR A 142 -17.60 -4.15 11.76
N SER A 143 -18.74 -3.49 11.85
CA SER A 143 -19.53 -3.14 10.66
C SER A 143 -18.81 -2.07 9.79
N PRO A 144 -18.80 -2.23 8.47
CA PRO A 144 -18.33 -1.18 7.55
C PRO A 144 -19.22 0.07 7.61
N ASP A 145 -20.47 -0.07 8.07
CA ASP A 145 -21.41 1.03 8.26
C ASP A 145 -21.27 1.74 9.62
N SER A 146 -20.27 1.39 10.43
CA SER A 146 -20.00 2.08 11.69
C SER A 146 -19.58 3.52 11.45
N GLU A 147 -20.21 4.44 12.17
CA GLU A 147 -19.82 5.86 12.23
C GLU A 147 -18.68 6.12 13.24
N GLU A 148 -18.32 5.11 14.02
CA GLU A 148 -17.30 5.20 15.07
C GLU A 148 -15.92 5.32 14.43
N ASN A 149 -15.15 6.35 14.81
CA ASN A 149 -13.73 6.44 14.51
C ASN A 149 -12.88 5.74 15.58
N PHE A 150 -11.61 5.50 15.27
CA PHE A 150 -10.75 4.74 16.16
C PHE A 150 -10.43 5.47 17.47
N ALA A 151 -10.36 6.80 17.49
CA ALA A 151 -10.16 7.57 18.72
C ALA A 151 -11.35 7.41 19.68
N GLN A 152 -12.58 7.41 19.17
CA GLN A 152 -13.78 7.13 19.96
C GLN A 152 -13.75 5.72 20.51
N TRP A 153 -13.36 4.74 19.70
CA TRP A 153 -13.21 3.34 20.10
C TRP A 153 -12.17 3.18 21.21
N LEU A 154 -10.99 3.82 21.09
CA LEU A 154 -9.93 3.81 22.11
C LEU A 154 -10.45 4.32 23.48
N LYS A 155 -11.20 5.42 23.46
CA LYS A 155 -11.83 6.00 24.65
C LYS A 155 -12.87 5.06 25.25
N LYS A 156 -13.76 4.50 24.42
CA LYS A 156 -14.82 3.55 24.83
C LYS A 156 -14.23 2.30 25.49
N HIS A 157 -13.12 1.78 24.94
CA HIS A 157 -12.42 0.63 25.45
C HIS A 157 -11.35 0.97 26.52
N ARG A 158 -11.33 2.21 27.02
CA ARG A 158 -10.48 2.69 28.13
C ARG A 158 -9.01 2.31 27.93
N GLN A 159 -8.49 2.58 26.73
CA GLN A 159 -7.08 2.33 26.44
C GLN A 159 -6.20 3.32 27.20
N SER A 160 -5.07 2.83 27.77
CA SER A 160 -4.10 3.69 28.44
C SER A 160 -3.33 4.56 27.45
N GLU A 161 -2.82 5.71 27.88
CA GLU A 161 -2.00 6.59 27.05
C GLU A 161 -0.76 5.88 26.51
N GLY A 162 -0.12 5.03 27.33
CA GLY A 162 1.03 4.24 26.92
C GLY A 162 0.66 3.23 25.81
N ALA A 163 -0.49 2.55 25.96
CA ALA A 163 -0.99 1.64 24.92
C ALA A 163 -1.31 2.40 23.61
N ILE A 164 -1.93 3.58 23.71
CA ILE A 164 -2.24 4.40 22.52
C ILE A 164 -0.95 4.82 21.82
N ARG A 165 0.01 5.42 22.55
CA ARG A 165 1.22 5.99 21.99
C ARG A 165 2.18 4.94 21.45
N ARG A 166 2.31 3.76 22.11
CA ARG A 166 3.37 2.78 21.80
C ARG A 166 2.89 1.54 21.07
N PHE A 167 1.57 1.31 20.97
CA PHE A 167 1.01 0.15 20.27
C PHE A 167 0.00 0.57 19.21
N TRP A 168 -1.15 1.14 19.62
CA TRP A 168 -2.26 1.39 18.71
C TRP A 168 -1.90 2.38 17.60
N HIS A 169 -1.33 3.52 17.97
CA HIS A 169 -0.97 4.56 17.00
C HIS A 169 0.15 4.10 16.05
N PRO A 170 1.31 3.57 16.49
CA PRO A 170 2.35 3.13 15.57
C PRO A 170 1.89 2.04 14.60
N VAL A 171 1.11 1.05 15.07
CA VAL A 171 0.61 -0.03 14.21
C VAL A 171 -0.36 0.49 13.16
N LEU A 172 -1.36 1.29 13.57
CA LEU A 172 -2.38 1.75 12.63
C LEU A 172 -1.92 2.91 11.74
N ALA A 173 -1.09 3.81 12.24
CA ALA A 173 -0.47 4.84 11.39
C ALA A 173 0.37 4.20 10.28
N SER A 174 1.12 3.12 10.59
CA SER A 174 1.90 2.40 9.58
C SER A 174 1.03 1.64 8.58
N ALA A 175 -0.06 1.00 9.05
CA ALA A 175 -0.90 0.17 8.20
C ALA A 175 -1.94 0.97 7.39
N LEU A 176 -2.43 2.08 7.92
CA LEU A 176 -3.57 2.83 7.41
C LEU A 176 -3.23 4.27 7.03
N ASN A 177 -2.05 4.74 7.38
CA ASN A 177 -1.53 6.08 7.08
C ASN A 177 -2.51 7.21 7.47
N GLU A 178 -3.10 7.16 8.68
CA GLU A 178 -4.07 8.16 9.10
C GLU A 178 -4.06 8.35 10.62
N ASP A 179 -4.58 9.47 11.09
CA ASP A 179 -4.76 9.76 12.52
C ASP A 179 -5.95 8.98 13.11
N PRO A 180 -5.91 8.59 14.39
CA PRO A 180 -7.00 7.83 15.03
C PRO A 180 -8.38 8.48 14.92
N GLU A 181 -8.45 9.82 14.87
CA GLU A 181 -9.69 10.60 14.73
C GLU A 181 -10.34 10.43 13.36
N CYS A 182 -9.56 10.03 12.36
CA CYS A 182 -10.05 9.82 11.00
C CYS A 182 -10.20 8.33 10.66
N ILE A 183 -9.48 7.42 11.33
CA ILE A 183 -9.52 5.98 11.02
C ILE A 183 -10.90 5.40 11.32
N SER A 184 -11.53 4.75 10.33
CA SER A 184 -12.71 3.90 10.53
C SER A 184 -12.36 2.72 11.44
N VAL A 185 -13.17 2.49 12.49
CA VAL A 185 -12.99 1.35 13.40
C VAL A 185 -13.10 0.02 12.66
N HIS A 186 -13.87 -0.04 11.56
CA HIS A 186 -13.97 -1.22 10.71
C HIS A 186 -12.60 -1.64 10.16
N TYR A 187 -11.85 -0.68 9.59
CA TYR A 187 -10.51 -0.96 9.02
C TYR A 187 -9.46 -1.17 10.09
N ALA A 188 -9.53 -0.47 11.24
CA ALA A 188 -8.68 -0.80 12.37
C ALA A 188 -8.86 -2.26 12.81
N GLY A 189 -10.12 -2.70 12.96
CA GLY A 189 -10.44 -4.10 13.28
C GLY A 189 -9.97 -5.07 12.20
N LYS A 190 -10.10 -4.73 10.91
CA LYS A 190 -9.63 -5.57 9.81
C LYS A 190 -8.10 -5.77 9.88
N VAL A 191 -7.32 -4.71 10.09
CA VAL A 191 -5.85 -4.82 10.24
C VAL A 191 -5.50 -5.80 11.36
N PHE A 192 -6.12 -5.66 12.54
CA PHE A 192 -5.79 -6.56 13.65
C PHE A 192 -6.22 -8.00 13.40
N ARG A 193 -7.38 -8.23 12.80
CA ARG A 193 -7.84 -9.59 12.47
C ARG A 193 -6.94 -10.27 11.46
N GLU A 194 -6.75 -9.64 10.31
CA GLU A 194 -6.04 -10.25 9.17
C GLU A 194 -4.54 -10.42 9.47
N ALA A 195 -3.89 -9.38 10.03
CA ALA A 195 -2.47 -9.42 10.25
C ALA A 195 -2.05 -10.11 11.55
N PHE A 196 -2.84 -10.00 12.64
CA PHE A 196 -2.33 -10.39 13.96
C PHE A 196 -3.17 -11.45 14.69
N LEU A 197 -4.43 -11.68 14.32
CA LEU A 197 -5.29 -12.59 15.06
C LEU A 197 -5.56 -13.89 14.30
N PHE A 198 -5.80 -13.84 13.00
CA PHE A 198 -6.27 -15.01 12.24
C PHE A 198 -5.17 -16.02 11.98
N SER A 199 -3.94 -15.57 11.73
CA SER A 199 -2.82 -16.45 11.40
C SER A 199 -1.49 -15.81 11.79
N ALA A 200 -0.54 -16.63 12.22
CA ALA A 200 0.85 -16.20 12.41
C ALA A 200 1.51 -15.74 11.10
N GLN A 201 1.09 -16.32 9.96
CA GLN A 201 1.58 -15.93 8.64
C GLN A 201 1.10 -14.52 8.25
N GLY A 202 -0.11 -14.12 8.70
CA GLY A 202 -0.70 -12.82 8.35
C GLY A 202 0.17 -11.62 8.74
N GLY A 203 0.87 -11.73 9.87
CA GLY A 203 1.72 -10.66 10.42
C GLY A 203 3.16 -10.64 9.92
N ARG A 204 3.59 -11.58 9.08
CA ARG A 204 4.92 -11.54 8.48
C ARG A 204 5.11 -10.27 7.64
N MET A 205 6.21 -9.58 7.83
CA MET A 205 6.51 -8.36 7.09
C MET A 205 7.39 -8.68 5.88
N GLY A 206 6.89 -8.38 4.68
CA GLY A 206 7.65 -8.48 3.44
C GLY A 206 8.22 -7.12 3.04
N ILE A 207 9.51 -7.06 2.74
CA ILE A 207 10.23 -5.85 2.33
C ILE A 207 10.90 -6.13 0.98
N PRO A 208 10.57 -5.35 -0.09
CA PRO A 208 11.24 -5.49 -1.37
C PRO A 208 12.75 -5.25 -1.30
N ARG A 209 13.52 -6.09 -1.99
CA ARG A 209 14.98 -5.97 -2.15
C ARG A 209 15.40 -5.18 -3.38
N LEU A 210 14.50 -5.06 -4.34
CA LEU A 210 14.69 -4.26 -5.56
C LEU A 210 14.05 -2.88 -5.39
N PRO A 211 14.53 -1.86 -6.10
CA PRO A 211 13.79 -0.63 -6.30
C PRO A 211 12.39 -0.92 -6.86
N LEU A 212 11.37 -0.23 -6.36
CA LEU A 212 9.97 -0.53 -6.71
C LEU A 212 9.67 -0.43 -8.21
N SER A 213 10.29 0.52 -8.93
CA SER A 213 10.10 0.63 -10.37
C SER A 213 10.71 -0.54 -11.14
N GLU A 214 11.77 -1.15 -10.62
CA GLU A 214 12.35 -2.38 -11.16
C GLU A 214 11.43 -3.57 -10.85
N LEU A 215 11.03 -3.74 -9.59
CA LEU A 215 10.12 -4.80 -9.15
C LEU A 215 8.85 -4.85 -10.01
N TYR A 216 8.18 -3.72 -10.18
CA TYR A 216 6.96 -3.64 -11.00
C TYR A 216 7.23 -3.57 -12.49
N GLY A 217 8.45 -3.24 -12.92
CA GLY A 217 8.90 -3.26 -14.32
C GLY A 217 8.74 -4.62 -14.98
N HIS A 218 8.86 -5.71 -14.23
CA HIS A 218 8.62 -7.08 -14.71
C HIS A 218 7.22 -7.29 -15.29
N ALA A 219 6.23 -6.48 -14.88
CA ALA A 219 4.90 -6.54 -15.45
C ALA A 219 4.86 -6.13 -16.94
N ALA A 220 5.74 -5.21 -17.37
CA ALA A 220 5.81 -4.82 -18.78
C ALA A 220 6.27 -5.99 -19.67
N GLU A 221 7.26 -6.74 -19.21
CA GLU A 221 7.71 -7.96 -19.92
C GLU A 221 6.63 -9.04 -19.89
N TYR A 222 5.97 -9.22 -18.74
CA TYR A 222 4.90 -10.21 -18.58
C TYR A 222 3.77 -10.00 -19.58
N ILE A 223 3.30 -8.74 -19.71
CA ILE A 223 2.23 -8.33 -20.63
C ILE A 223 2.70 -8.51 -22.09
N THR A 224 3.92 -8.05 -22.42
CA THR A 224 4.45 -8.11 -23.78
C THR A 224 4.67 -9.55 -24.27
N LYS A 225 5.18 -10.43 -23.43
CA LYS A 225 5.36 -11.87 -23.74
C LYS A 225 4.03 -12.58 -24.05
N ARG A 226 2.89 -12.00 -23.64
CA ARG A 226 1.51 -12.52 -23.89
C ARG A 226 0.78 -11.74 -24.99
N GLY A 227 1.49 -10.99 -25.83
CA GLY A 227 0.94 -10.27 -26.99
C GLY A 227 0.29 -8.93 -26.67
N GLY A 228 0.39 -8.44 -25.42
CA GLY A 228 0.00 -7.09 -25.05
C GLY A 228 1.11 -6.05 -25.30
N SER A 229 0.83 -4.80 -24.92
CA SER A 229 1.79 -3.69 -25.05
C SER A 229 1.72 -2.74 -23.85
N VAL A 230 2.85 -2.11 -23.52
CA VAL A 230 2.95 -1.09 -22.46
C VAL A 230 3.51 0.19 -23.07
N HIS A 231 2.74 1.26 -22.97
CA HIS A 231 3.08 2.57 -23.51
C HIS A 231 3.34 3.53 -22.35
N LEU A 232 4.61 3.86 -22.15
CA LEU A 232 5.03 4.86 -21.17
C LEU A 232 4.97 6.25 -21.79
N ARG A 233 4.86 7.29 -20.93
CA ARG A 233 4.67 8.70 -21.34
C ARG A 233 3.39 8.94 -22.15
N ALA A 234 2.43 8.01 -22.10
CA ALA A 234 1.13 8.08 -22.74
C ALA A 234 0.11 8.72 -21.79
N SER A 235 -0.03 10.04 -21.86
CA SER A 235 -0.98 10.78 -21.03
C SER A 235 -2.35 10.81 -21.69
N VAL A 236 -3.30 10.05 -21.15
CA VAL A 236 -4.69 10.03 -21.66
C VAL A 236 -5.39 11.34 -21.30
N GLU A 237 -6.00 11.99 -22.30
CA GLU A 237 -6.72 13.26 -22.15
C GLU A 237 -8.21 13.16 -22.49
N ALA A 238 -8.61 12.22 -23.36
CA ALA A 238 -10.00 12.03 -23.73
C ALA A 238 -10.32 10.58 -24.01
N ILE A 239 -11.57 10.19 -23.77
CA ILE A 239 -12.11 8.87 -24.08
C ILE A 239 -13.51 9.08 -24.69
N ALA A 240 -13.73 8.57 -25.88
CA ALA A 240 -14.97 8.67 -26.61
C ALA A 240 -15.49 7.29 -27.00
N PHE A 241 -16.80 7.17 -27.14
CA PHE A 241 -17.46 5.94 -27.63
C PHE A 241 -18.20 6.26 -28.92
N ASP A 242 -17.84 5.57 -29.99
CA ASP A 242 -18.48 5.70 -31.28
C ASP A 242 -18.42 4.34 -32.01
N ASN A 243 -19.49 4.00 -32.75
CA ASN A 243 -19.59 2.76 -33.56
C ASN A 243 -19.18 1.50 -32.77
N ASP A 244 -19.66 1.35 -31.52
CA ASP A 244 -19.37 0.23 -30.62
C ASP A 244 -17.89 0.05 -30.22
N VAL A 245 -17.06 1.08 -30.42
CA VAL A 245 -15.64 1.10 -30.10
C VAL A 245 -15.30 2.27 -29.20
N TRP A 246 -14.52 2.01 -28.17
CA TRP A 246 -13.91 3.05 -27.35
C TRP A 246 -12.62 3.57 -27.99
N THR A 247 -12.50 4.86 -28.13
CA THR A 247 -11.27 5.53 -28.57
C THR A 247 -10.65 6.27 -27.40
N VAL A 248 -9.44 5.85 -27.00
CA VAL A 248 -8.63 6.50 -25.96
C VAL A 248 -7.60 7.39 -26.62
N SER A 249 -7.66 8.70 -26.38
CA SER A 249 -6.78 9.69 -26.99
C SER A 249 -5.76 10.23 -25.99
N CYS A 250 -4.48 10.25 -26.41
CA CYS A 250 -3.38 10.80 -25.63
C CYS A 250 -3.03 12.24 -26.07
N GLY A 251 -2.36 12.98 -25.19
CA GLY A 251 -1.97 14.36 -25.41
C GLY A 251 -0.95 14.57 -26.55
N ASP A 252 -0.26 13.54 -26.99
CA ASP A 252 0.62 13.53 -28.16
C ASP A 252 -0.10 13.30 -29.49
N GLY A 253 -1.44 13.17 -29.45
CA GLY A 253 -2.29 12.88 -30.61
C GLY A 253 -2.46 11.41 -30.94
N THR A 254 -1.77 10.49 -30.23
CA THR A 254 -1.93 9.05 -30.41
C THR A 254 -3.33 8.61 -29.96
N ARG A 255 -3.94 7.67 -30.71
CA ARG A 255 -5.27 7.11 -30.41
C ARG A 255 -5.20 5.60 -30.34
N TYR A 256 -5.90 5.03 -29.36
CA TYR A 256 -6.00 3.60 -29.14
C TYR A 256 -7.48 3.19 -29.19
N GLU A 257 -7.80 2.29 -30.10
CA GLU A 257 -9.14 1.69 -30.19
C GLU A 257 -9.24 0.49 -29.26
N SER A 258 -10.37 0.32 -28.61
CA SER A 258 -10.61 -0.69 -27.60
C SER A 258 -12.06 -1.15 -27.56
N ASP A 259 -12.25 -2.46 -27.35
CA ASP A 259 -13.60 -3.01 -27.10
C ASP A 259 -14.03 -2.69 -25.66
N THR A 260 -13.04 -2.51 -24.76
CA THR A 260 -13.25 -2.27 -23.32
C THR A 260 -12.12 -1.42 -22.75
N VAL A 261 -12.43 -0.56 -21.77
CA VAL A 261 -11.45 0.30 -21.09
C VAL A 261 -11.49 0.07 -19.58
N ILE A 262 -10.32 -0.09 -18.96
CA ILE A 262 -10.16 -0.08 -17.49
C ILE A 262 -9.50 1.25 -17.09
N LEU A 263 -10.19 2.04 -16.28
CA LEU A 263 -9.66 3.28 -15.70
C LEU A 263 -9.00 2.96 -14.35
N ALA A 264 -7.71 2.59 -14.41
CA ALA A 264 -6.89 2.25 -13.24
C ALA A 264 -6.19 3.49 -12.67
N LEU A 265 -6.97 4.50 -12.37
CA LEU A 265 -6.53 5.83 -11.94
C LEU A 265 -6.74 6.04 -10.44
N SER A 266 -5.99 6.98 -9.84
CA SER A 266 -6.37 7.51 -8.53
C SER A 266 -7.72 8.25 -8.66
N PHE A 267 -8.43 8.41 -7.53
CA PHE A 267 -9.72 9.11 -7.55
C PHE A 267 -9.61 10.54 -8.12
N GLU A 268 -8.50 11.25 -7.88
CA GLU A 268 -8.27 12.56 -8.47
C GLU A 268 -7.91 12.48 -9.96
N GLY A 269 -7.20 11.41 -10.35
CA GLY A 269 -6.90 11.16 -11.75
C GLY A 269 -8.18 10.95 -12.55
N LEU A 270 -9.11 10.15 -12.00
CA LEU A 270 -10.42 9.96 -12.59
C LEU A 270 -11.23 11.26 -12.58
N ALA A 271 -11.28 12.00 -11.46
CA ALA A 271 -12.00 13.27 -11.36
C ALA A 271 -11.55 14.28 -12.44
N LYS A 272 -10.25 14.29 -12.79
CA LYS A 272 -9.72 15.14 -13.87
C LYS A 272 -10.14 14.67 -15.25
N LEU A 273 -10.29 13.37 -15.46
CA LEU A 273 -10.67 12.78 -16.74
C LEU A 273 -12.19 12.79 -16.97
N LEU A 274 -13.00 12.79 -15.91
CA LEU A 274 -14.47 12.74 -15.99
C LEU A 274 -15.10 13.76 -16.96
N PRO A 275 -14.65 15.03 -17.03
CA PRO A 275 -15.21 15.99 -17.97
C PRO A 275 -15.04 15.61 -19.44
N ALA A 276 -14.09 14.74 -19.76
CA ALA A 276 -13.81 14.26 -21.12
C ALA A 276 -14.50 12.91 -21.43
N LEU A 277 -15.37 12.44 -20.54
CA LEU A 277 -16.18 11.21 -20.71
C LEU A 277 -17.65 11.58 -20.95
N PRO A 278 -18.46 10.70 -21.59
CA PRO A 278 -19.90 10.94 -21.76
C PRO A 278 -20.62 11.17 -20.44
N ARG A 279 -21.45 12.19 -20.37
CA ARG A 279 -22.20 12.50 -19.14
C ARG A 279 -23.48 11.67 -19.04
N ASN A 280 -23.75 11.12 -17.85
CA ASN A 280 -25.00 10.50 -17.46
C ASN A 280 -25.18 10.63 -15.93
N ALA A 281 -26.36 10.30 -15.42
CA ALA A 281 -26.69 10.46 -14.00
C ALA A 281 -25.73 9.68 -13.07
N ALA A 282 -25.28 8.48 -13.49
CA ALA A 282 -24.35 7.68 -12.70
C ALA A 282 -22.93 8.28 -12.68
N SER A 283 -22.48 8.89 -13.78
CA SER A 283 -21.18 9.59 -13.82
C SER A 283 -21.20 10.90 -13.02
N GLU A 284 -22.33 11.60 -12.97
CA GLU A 284 -22.50 12.78 -12.11
C GLU A 284 -22.47 12.39 -10.62
N GLN A 285 -23.17 11.31 -10.25
CA GLN A 285 -23.10 10.76 -8.89
C GLN A 285 -21.68 10.30 -8.52
N LEU A 286 -20.96 9.66 -9.45
CA LEU A 286 -19.56 9.30 -9.24
C LEU A 286 -18.70 10.54 -9.01
N ALA A 287 -18.86 11.59 -9.82
CA ALA A 287 -18.16 12.85 -9.66
C ALA A 287 -18.39 13.48 -8.26
N ASP A 288 -19.65 13.52 -7.79
CA ASP A 288 -20.00 13.99 -6.45
C ASP A 288 -19.31 13.12 -5.36
N ASN A 289 -19.34 11.81 -5.50
CA ASN A 289 -18.70 10.89 -4.55
C ASN A 289 -17.18 11.11 -4.49
N LEU A 290 -16.51 11.35 -5.61
CA LEU A 290 -15.06 11.59 -5.65
C LEU A 290 -14.65 12.83 -4.86
N THR A 291 -15.52 13.85 -4.74
CA THR A 291 -15.22 15.06 -3.94
C THR A 291 -15.13 14.79 -2.43
N LYS A 292 -15.68 13.67 -1.97
CA LYS A 292 -15.73 13.28 -0.54
C LYS A 292 -14.47 12.55 -0.08
N PHE A 293 -13.60 12.12 -1.02
CA PHE A 293 -12.33 11.54 -0.68
C PHE A 293 -11.33 12.62 -0.25
N GLY A 294 -10.55 12.32 0.76
CA GLY A 294 -9.43 13.13 1.21
C GLY A 294 -8.13 12.36 1.13
N HIS A 295 -7.03 13.02 1.40
CA HIS A 295 -5.69 12.42 1.38
C HIS A 295 -5.05 12.37 2.76
N SER A 296 -4.11 11.44 2.92
CA SER A 296 -3.16 11.43 4.03
C SER A 296 -1.71 11.34 3.49
N PRO A 297 -0.82 12.22 3.97
CA PRO A 297 0.56 12.30 3.49
C PRO A 297 1.48 11.29 4.17
N ILE A 298 2.56 10.92 3.46
CA ILE A 298 3.73 10.22 4.01
C ILE A 298 4.96 11.05 3.71
N THR A 299 5.87 11.13 4.68
CA THR A 299 7.19 11.73 4.49
C THR A 299 8.25 10.66 4.66
N SER A 300 9.17 10.55 3.68
CA SER A 300 10.37 9.72 3.76
C SER A 300 11.61 10.59 3.85
N VAL A 301 12.57 10.16 4.66
CA VAL A 301 13.88 10.81 4.77
C VAL A 301 14.95 9.78 4.47
N HIS A 302 15.71 10.02 3.40
CA HIS A 302 16.79 9.18 2.93
C HIS A 302 18.12 9.78 3.39
N LEU A 303 18.92 9.00 4.12
CA LEU A 303 20.16 9.46 4.73
C LEU A 303 21.31 8.51 4.38
N TRP A 304 22.40 9.04 3.85
CA TRP A 304 23.63 8.29 3.55
C TRP A 304 24.74 8.72 4.51
N PHE A 305 25.30 7.73 5.21
CA PHE A 305 26.38 7.93 6.18
C PHE A 305 27.66 7.28 5.67
N ASN A 306 28.82 7.84 6.09
CA ASN A 306 30.14 7.31 5.75
C ASN A 306 30.49 5.97 6.43
N ARG A 307 29.66 5.49 7.36
CA ARG A 307 29.84 4.23 8.10
C ARG A 307 28.51 3.65 8.54
N GLU A 308 28.53 2.39 8.96
CA GLU A 308 27.35 1.73 9.53
C GLU A 308 26.97 2.34 10.89
N ILE A 309 25.68 2.75 11.03
CA ILE A 309 25.13 3.34 12.25
C ILE A 309 24.38 2.34 13.13
N THR A 310 23.93 1.21 12.56
CA THR A 310 23.18 0.18 13.27
C THR A 310 23.29 -1.18 12.59
N ASP A 311 23.20 -2.25 13.38
CA ASP A 311 23.13 -3.65 12.92
C ASP A 311 21.73 -4.07 12.46
N LEU A 312 20.69 -3.31 12.81
CA LEU A 312 19.31 -3.63 12.47
C LEU A 312 19.02 -3.41 10.99
N THR A 313 18.24 -4.29 10.40
CA THR A 313 17.67 -4.14 9.05
C THR A 313 16.49 -3.19 9.03
N HIS A 314 15.64 -3.24 10.06
CA HIS A 314 14.48 -2.36 10.24
C HIS A 314 14.05 -2.32 11.71
N ALA A 315 13.38 -1.25 12.10
CA ALA A 315 12.79 -1.11 13.44
C ALA A 315 11.69 -0.06 13.48
N ALA A 316 10.69 -0.30 14.32
CA ALA A 316 9.73 0.72 14.75
C ALA A 316 10.34 1.57 15.87
N LEU A 317 10.34 2.88 15.71
CA LEU A 317 10.90 3.85 16.66
C LEU A 317 9.78 4.41 17.53
N LEU A 318 9.87 4.20 18.83
CA LEU A 318 8.83 4.63 19.77
C LEU A 318 9.11 6.00 20.37
N ASP A 319 8.04 6.71 20.70
CA ASP A 319 8.08 8.01 21.40
C ASP A 319 8.79 9.13 20.62
N THR A 320 8.84 9.02 19.30
CA THR A 320 9.41 10.03 18.39
C THR A 320 8.47 10.29 17.22
N THR A 321 8.77 11.33 16.44
CA THR A 321 8.01 11.66 15.22
C THR A 321 8.23 10.61 14.12
N ILE A 322 9.48 10.14 13.99
CA ILE A 322 9.85 9.09 13.06
C ILE A 322 9.32 7.75 13.59
N GLN A 323 8.56 7.06 12.78
CA GLN A 323 7.91 5.80 13.18
C GLN A 323 8.70 4.56 12.77
N TRP A 324 9.39 4.60 11.62
CA TRP A 324 10.12 3.46 11.09
C TRP A 324 11.49 3.85 10.55
N MET A 325 12.43 2.94 10.73
CA MET A 325 13.75 2.96 10.13
C MET A 325 13.97 1.68 9.32
N TYR A 326 14.46 1.84 8.08
CA TYR A 326 14.87 0.76 7.19
C TYR A 326 16.32 0.98 6.77
N HIS A 327 17.14 -0.06 6.92
CA HIS A 327 18.54 -0.05 6.51
C HIS A 327 18.66 -0.56 5.07
N LYS A 328 18.49 0.35 4.11
CA LYS A 328 18.42 0.01 2.68
C LYS A 328 19.68 -0.70 2.20
N SER A 329 20.87 -0.32 2.70
CA SER A 329 22.13 -1.01 2.38
C SER A 329 22.14 -2.49 2.74
N LYS A 330 21.36 -2.91 3.74
CA LYS A 330 21.25 -4.33 4.14
C LYS A 330 20.09 -5.04 3.48
N LEU A 331 19.11 -4.29 2.99
CA LEU A 331 17.90 -4.82 2.38
C LEU A 331 18.06 -4.97 0.87
N HIS A 332 18.66 -3.98 0.20
CA HIS A 332 18.81 -3.98 -1.25
C HIS A 332 19.97 -4.89 -1.69
N SER A 333 19.71 -5.74 -2.68
CA SER A 333 20.73 -6.52 -3.37
C SER A 333 21.66 -5.57 -4.15
N GLY A 334 22.97 -5.70 -3.94
CA GLY A 334 23.98 -4.94 -4.70
C GLY A 334 24.60 -3.75 -3.99
N HIS A 335 24.19 -3.39 -2.77
CA HIS A 335 24.91 -2.40 -1.98
C HIS A 335 26.22 -3.01 -1.42
N ARG A 336 27.34 -2.28 -1.53
CA ARG A 336 28.64 -2.70 -0.99
C ARG A 336 28.87 -2.07 0.37
N GLU A 337 29.32 -2.84 1.37
CA GLU A 337 29.60 -2.37 2.73
C GLU A 337 30.58 -1.19 2.77
N GLU A 338 31.50 -1.09 1.81
CA GLU A 338 32.45 0.02 1.67
C GLU A 338 31.81 1.40 1.43
N GLN A 339 30.53 1.43 1.04
CA GLN A 339 29.78 2.64 0.74
C GLN A 339 29.10 3.28 1.97
N GLY A 340 29.31 2.72 3.17
CA GLY A 340 28.67 3.21 4.40
C GLY A 340 27.22 2.70 4.57
N SER A 341 26.36 3.45 5.26
CA SER A 341 24.94 3.07 5.41
C SER A 341 23.98 4.01 4.69
N TYR A 342 23.07 3.41 3.98
CA TYR A 342 21.87 4.09 3.47
C TYR A 342 20.67 3.70 4.32
N ILE A 343 20.09 4.68 4.99
CA ILE A 343 18.94 4.55 5.90
C ILE A 343 17.76 5.30 5.31
N GLU A 344 16.62 4.65 5.27
CA GLU A 344 15.35 5.30 4.98
C GLU A 344 14.49 5.36 6.23
N LEU A 345 13.95 6.54 6.53
CA LEU A 345 13.04 6.81 7.63
C LEU A 345 11.66 7.13 7.09
N VAL A 346 10.62 6.58 7.71
CA VAL A 346 9.24 6.77 7.28
C VAL A 346 8.41 7.39 8.38
N ILE A 347 7.66 8.41 8.01
CA ILE A 347 6.69 9.10 8.86
C ILE A 347 5.34 9.05 8.13
N SER A 348 4.43 8.22 8.64
CA SER A 348 3.04 8.11 8.19
C SER A 348 2.18 9.18 8.83
N ALA A 349 1.03 9.51 8.20
CA ALA A 349 0.11 10.56 8.62
C ALA A 349 0.85 11.91 8.88
N SER A 350 1.86 12.21 8.07
CA SER A 350 2.84 13.28 8.30
C SER A 350 2.30 14.69 8.02
N LYS A 351 1.04 14.97 8.38
CA LYS A 351 0.35 16.24 8.12
C LYS A 351 1.12 17.46 8.66
N SER A 352 1.70 17.33 9.85
CA SER A 352 2.50 18.38 10.48
C SER A 352 3.81 18.70 9.75
N LEU A 353 4.36 17.73 8.98
CA LEU A 353 5.62 17.90 8.26
C LEU A 353 5.45 18.50 6.87
N VAL A 354 4.23 18.54 6.33
CA VAL A 354 3.98 19.02 4.95
C VAL A 354 4.48 20.44 4.75
N ALA A 355 4.24 21.33 5.72
CA ALA A 355 4.65 22.74 5.66
C ALA A 355 6.10 22.99 6.10
N MET A 356 6.76 22.05 6.79
CA MET A 356 8.13 22.22 7.27
C MET A 356 9.14 22.30 6.11
N GLN A 357 10.24 23.04 6.29
CA GLN A 357 11.34 23.03 5.33
C GLN A 357 12.06 21.67 5.33
N ARG A 358 12.62 21.27 4.18
CA ARG A 358 13.31 19.97 4.08
C ARG A 358 14.48 19.85 5.05
N GLN A 359 15.26 20.93 5.25
CA GLN A 359 16.38 20.93 6.18
C GLN A 359 15.92 20.73 7.64
N GLU A 360 14.81 21.34 8.05
CA GLU A 360 14.26 21.17 9.40
C GLU A 360 13.85 19.69 9.64
N ILE A 361 13.35 19.01 8.61
CA ILE A 361 13.02 17.59 8.68
C ILE A 361 14.28 16.72 8.78
N VAL A 362 15.35 17.06 8.04
CA VAL A 362 16.65 16.37 8.17
C VAL A 362 17.22 16.56 9.56
N ASP A 363 17.19 17.79 10.10
CA ASP A 363 17.68 18.09 11.45
C ASP A 363 16.86 17.35 12.53
N LEU A 364 15.54 17.26 12.35
CA LEU A 364 14.67 16.44 13.21
C LEU A 364 15.08 14.97 13.14
N ALA A 365 15.26 14.43 11.94
CA ALA A 365 15.65 13.04 11.71
C ALA A 365 16.99 12.71 12.37
N MET A 366 17.99 13.56 12.23
CA MET A 366 19.30 13.36 12.84
C MET A 366 19.25 13.39 14.37
N ARG A 367 18.49 14.34 14.94
CA ARG A 367 18.28 14.41 16.40
C ARG A 367 17.59 13.17 16.94
N GLU A 368 16.51 12.71 16.29
CA GLU A 368 15.76 11.55 16.75
C GLU A 368 16.55 10.26 16.57
N LEU A 369 17.22 10.04 15.42
CA LEU A 369 18.07 8.86 15.22
C LEU A 369 19.17 8.74 16.28
N ALA A 370 19.77 9.85 16.71
CA ALA A 370 20.82 9.84 17.73
C ALA A 370 20.32 9.41 19.12
N LEU A 371 18.98 9.39 19.35
CA LEU A 371 18.38 8.84 20.58
C LEU A 371 18.41 7.31 20.60
N PHE A 372 18.38 6.69 19.43
CA PHE A 372 18.31 5.23 19.28
C PHE A 372 19.67 4.62 18.96
N PHE A 373 20.47 5.31 18.15
CA PHE A 373 21.73 4.82 17.59
C PHE A 373 22.87 5.79 17.93
N PRO A 374 23.62 5.56 19.02
CA PRO A 374 24.73 6.44 19.43
C PRO A 374 25.78 6.66 18.33
N ARG A 375 26.01 5.65 17.46
CA ARG A 375 26.96 5.74 16.33
C ARG A 375 26.62 6.85 15.33
N VAL A 376 25.39 7.34 15.29
CA VAL A 376 24.99 8.49 14.46
C VAL A 376 25.81 9.73 14.77
N ARG A 377 26.20 9.94 16.05
CA ARG A 377 27.01 11.07 16.47
C ARG A 377 28.47 11.01 16.00
N GLU A 378 28.93 9.80 15.67
CA GLU A 378 30.30 9.54 15.20
C GLU A 378 30.37 9.42 13.67
N ALA A 379 29.22 9.30 13.01
CA ALA A 379 29.09 9.18 11.57
C ALA A 379 28.96 10.56 10.91
N THR A 380 29.51 10.68 9.72
CA THR A 380 29.31 11.87 8.89
C THR A 380 28.13 11.61 7.96
N LEU A 381 27.13 12.49 7.99
CA LEU A 381 26.04 12.49 7.00
C LEU A 381 26.61 13.02 5.67
N LEU A 382 26.64 12.16 4.67
CA LEU A 382 27.18 12.48 3.35
C LEU A 382 26.12 13.12 2.44
N LYS A 383 24.87 12.63 2.54
CA LYS A 383 23.77 13.03 1.68
C LYS A 383 22.45 12.87 2.42
N ALA A 384 21.49 13.75 2.17
CA ALA A 384 20.13 13.65 2.67
C ALA A 384 19.11 14.05 1.59
N VAL A 385 18.00 13.30 1.50
CA VAL A 385 16.87 13.61 0.63
C VAL A 385 15.59 13.49 1.43
N VAL A 386 14.66 14.43 1.26
CA VAL A 386 13.33 14.39 1.87
C VAL A 386 12.28 14.32 0.77
N THR A 387 11.48 13.26 0.78
CA THR A 387 10.33 13.09 -0.09
C THR A 387 9.06 13.30 0.71
N LYS A 388 8.19 14.19 0.23
CA LYS A 388 6.85 14.42 0.81
C LYS A 388 5.80 13.99 -0.20
N GLU A 389 5.25 12.79 -0.02
CA GLU A 389 4.12 12.34 -0.82
C GLU A 389 2.82 12.80 -0.15
N VAL A 390 2.35 13.97 -0.57
CA VAL A 390 1.17 14.63 0.03
C VAL A 390 -0.12 13.85 -0.26
N ARG A 391 -0.14 13.06 -1.34
CA ARG A 391 -1.27 12.25 -1.78
C ARG A 391 -0.93 10.76 -1.74
N ALA A 392 -0.31 10.31 -0.63
CA ALA A 392 0.17 8.95 -0.50
C ALA A 392 -0.98 7.93 -0.51
N THR A 393 -2.00 8.16 0.32
CA THR A 393 -3.18 7.31 0.43
C THR A 393 -4.45 8.17 0.44
N TYR A 394 -5.61 7.57 0.15
CA TYR A 394 -6.85 8.22 0.56
C TYR A 394 -7.10 8.01 2.06
N SER A 395 -7.76 9.00 2.70
CA SER A 395 -8.11 8.96 4.13
C SER A 395 -9.29 8.03 4.36
N ILE A 396 -9.12 7.00 5.18
CA ILE A 396 -10.08 5.90 5.40
C ILE A 396 -11.12 6.23 6.48
N ARG A 397 -11.91 7.25 6.26
CA ARG A 397 -12.90 7.75 7.21
C ARG A 397 -14.08 6.79 7.38
N PRO A 398 -14.78 6.86 8.55
CA PRO A 398 -16.07 6.19 8.71
C PRO A 398 -17.04 6.48 7.58
N LEU A 399 -17.85 5.49 7.19
CA LEU A 399 -18.87 5.55 6.15
C LEU A 399 -18.35 5.74 4.71
N LEU A 400 -17.05 5.86 4.48
CA LEU A 400 -16.51 6.07 3.14
C LEU A 400 -16.84 4.89 2.21
N ASP A 401 -16.96 3.67 2.75
CA ASP A 401 -17.31 2.47 1.97
C ASP A 401 -18.64 2.56 1.24
N ARG A 402 -19.59 3.35 1.75
CA ARG A 402 -20.90 3.57 1.10
C ARG A 402 -20.80 4.25 -0.27
N ILE A 403 -19.72 4.97 -0.50
CA ILE A 403 -19.51 5.75 -1.74
C ILE A 403 -18.40 5.21 -2.62
N ARG A 404 -17.68 4.19 -2.16
CA ARG A 404 -16.65 3.52 -2.97
C ARG A 404 -17.33 2.76 -4.11
N PRO A 405 -17.00 3.06 -5.40
CA PRO A 405 -17.62 2.38 -6.53
C PRO A 405 -17.13 0.95 -6.66
N ARG A 406 -17.96 0.09 -7.25
CA ARG A 406 -17.54 -1.24 -7.71
C ARG A 406 -16.69 -1.14 -8.97
N ALA A 407 -16.22 -2.27 -9.47
CA ALA A 407 -15.44 -2.34 -10.70
C ALA A 407 -16.22 -1.89 -11.93
N GLU A 408 -17.52 -2.13 -11.97
CA GLU A 408 -18.38 -1.69 -13.06
C GLU A 408 -18.53 -0.16 -13.03
N GLY A 409 -18.08 0.49 -14.09
CA GLY A 409 -18.17 1.96 -14.24
C GLY A 409 -19.56 2.42 -14.71
N PRO A 410 -19.78 3.74 -14.76
CA PRO A 410 -21.05 4.33 -15.23
C PRO A 410 -21.31 4.16 -16.75
N TRP A 411 -20.37 3.62 -17.49
CA TRP A 411 -20.45 3.47 -18.95
C TRP A 411 -20.32 2.00 -19.33
N PRO A 412 -21.12 1.50 -20.28
CA PRO A 412 -20.97 0.14 -20.80
C PRO A 412 -19.55 -0.07 -21.35
N GLY A 413 -18.89 -1.18 -20.96
CA GLY A 413 -17.52 -1.49 -21.40
C GLY A 413 -16.41 -0.65 -20.74
N VAL A 414 -16.72 0.19 -19.74
CA VAL A 414 -15.73 0.90 -18.95
C VAL A 414 -15.73 0.44 -17.51
N TYR A 415 -14.57 0.07 -17.01
CA TYR A 415 -14.39 -0.46 -15.66
C TYR A 415 -13.45 0.41 -14.84
N LEU A 416 -13.61 0.38 -13.52
CA LEU A 416 -12.84 1.17 -12.57
C LEU A 416 -11.91 0.27 -11.78
N ALA A 417 -10.66 0.67 -11.63
CA ALA A 417 -9.70 0.07 -10.72
C ALA A 417 -8.94 1.15 -9.93
N GLY A 418 -8.50 0.81 -8.75
CA GLY A 418 -7.78 1.70 -7.83
C GLY A 418 -8.06 1.28 -6.39
N ASP A 419 -7.13 1.54 -5.49
CA ASP A 419 -7.25 1.22 -4.06
C ASP A 419 -8.49 1.85 -3.40
N TRP A 420 -9.04 2.91 -4.00
CA TRP A 420 -10.22 3.65 -3.55
C TRP A 420 -11.56 3.03 -3.99
N THR A 421 -11.58 2.00 -4.85
CA THR A 421 -12.80 1.26 -5.23
C THR A 421 -13.20 0.25 -4.15
N ALA A 422 -14.40 -0.31 -4.23
CA ALA A 422 -15.00 -1.19 -3.22
C ALA A 422 -14.35 -2.59 -3.19
N THR A 423 -13.13 -2.69 -2.67
CA THR A 423 -12.37 -3.95 -2.55
C THR A 423 -12.54 -4.66 -1.22
N GLY A 424 -13.20 -4.01 -0.24
CA GLY A 424 -13.25 -4.47 1.15
C GLY A 424 -11.92 -4.33 1.91
N TRP A 425 -10.89 -3.73 1.30
CA TRP A 425 -9.60 -3.43 1.90
C TRP A 425 -9.35 -1.92 1.98
N PRO A 426 -8.50 -1.47 2.94
CA PRO A 426 -8.14 -0.05 3.08
C PRO A 426 -7.18 0.38 1.96
N SER A 427 -6.77 1.66 1.95
CA SER A 427 -5.82 2.22 0.97
C SER A 427 -4.43 1.58 1.09
N THR A 428 -4.23 0.47 0.43
CA THR A 428 -3.01 -0.34 0.43
C THR A 428 -2.69 -0.87 -0.95
N MET A 429 -1.46 -1.37 -1.16
CA MET A 429 -1.10 -2.08 -2.39
C MET A 429 -1.98 -3.31 -2.62
N GLU A 430 -2.34 -4.04 -1.54
CA GLU A 430 -3.28 -5.16 -1.59
C GLU A 430 -4.62 -4.73 -2.20
N SER A 431 -5.21 -3.64 -1.70
CA SER A 431 -6.44 -3.07 -2.27
C SER A 431 -6.26 -2.69 -3.73
N GLY A 432 -5.09 -2.17 -4.10
CA GLY A 432 -4.75 -1.86 -5.48
C GLY A 432 -4.82 -3.09 -6.38
N VAL A 433 -4.13 -4.18 -6.02
CA VAL A 433 -4.15 -5.44 -6.79
C VAL A 433 -5.56 -6.02 -6.86
N ARG A 434 -6.25 -6.12 -5.71
CA ARG A 434 -7.64 -6.60 -5.66
C ARG A 434 -8.55 -5.84 -6.62
N SER A 435 -8.43 -4.52 -6.66
CA SER A 435 -9.23 -3.69 -7.56
C SER A 435 -8.96 -4.00 -9.04
N GLY A 436 -7.69 -4.26 -9.38
CA GLY A 436 -7.29 -4.66 -10.71
C GLY A 436 -7.87 -6.02 -11.10
N TYR A 437 -7.78 -7.00 -10.21
CA TYR A 437 -8.37 -8.33 -10.43
C TYR A 437 -9.89 -8.28 -10.54
N LEU A 438 -10.58 -7.54 -9.68
CA LEU A 438 -12.04 -7.35 -9.76
C LEU A 438 -12.46 -6.69 -11.08
N ALA A 439 -11.69 -5.70 -11.57
CA ALA A 439 -11.95 -5.08 -12.87
C ALA A 439 -11.71 -6.07 -14.02
N ALA A 440 -10.64 -6.87 -13.95
CA ALA A 440 -10.37 -7.92 -14.94
C ALA A 440 -11.46 -8.98 -14.96
N GLU A 441 -11.96 -9.44 -13.80
CA GLU A 441 -13.10 -10.35 -13.71
C GLU A 441 -14.39 -9.77 -14.31
N ALA A 442 -14.64 -8.47 -14.07
CA ALA A 442 -15.80 -7.79 -14.62
C ALA A 442 -15.71 -7.69 -16.17
N VAL A 443 -14.52 -7.44 -16.70
CA VAL A 443 -14.25 -7.49 -18.14
C VAL A 443 -14.49 -8.90 -18.68
N ALA A 444 -13.89 -9.92 -18.08
CA ALA A 444 -14.05 -11.31 -18.49
C ALA A 444 -15.55 -11.73 -18.52
N ARG A 445 -16.29 -11.41 -17.45
CA ARG A 445 -17.74 -11.65 -17.39
C ARG A 445 -18.52 -10.98 -18.52
N SER A 446 -18.13 -9.75 -18.92
CA SER A 446 -18.81 -9.06 -20.03
C SER A 446 -18.62 -9.75 -21.39
N PHE A 447 -17.58 -10.54 -21.50
CA PHE A 447 -17.30 -11.35 -22.68
C PHE A 447 -17.83 -12.79 -22.57
N GLY A 448 -18.53 -13.09 -21.46
CA GLY A 448 -19.10 -14.43 -21.23
C GLY A 448 -18.12 -15.43 -20.60
N ASP A 449 -16.96 -14.97 -20.13
CA ASP A 449 -15.99 -15.79 -19.43
C ASP A 449 -16.20 -15.72 -17.91
N ALA A 450 -16.07 -16.86 -17.23
CA ALA A 450 -16.18 -17.01 -15.79
C ALA A 450 -14.80 -16.98 -15.09
N ALA A 451 -13.81 -16.31 -15.67
CA ALA A 451 -12.48 -16.22 -15.08
C ALA A 451 -12.52 -15.60 -13.67
N GLN A 452 -11.75 -16.17 -12.76
CA GLN A 452 -11.60 -15.71 -11.39
C GLN A 452 -10.11 -15.45 -11.11
N PHE A 453 -9.78 -14.20 -10.79
CA PHE A 453 -8.41 -13.78 -10.51
C PHE A 453 -8.20 -13.43 -9.03
N LEU A 454 -9.27 -13.02 -8.35
CA LEU A 454 -9.20 -12.64 -6.94
C LEU A 454 -8.84 -13.86 -6.07
N VAL A 455 -7.68 -13.76 -5.41
CA VAL A 455 -7.23 -14.76 -4.45
C VAL A 455 -7.94 -14.54 -3.11
N PRO A 456 -8.47 -15.62 -2.48
CA PRO A 456 -9.11 -15.52 -1.17
C PRO A 456 -8.16 -14.95 -0.10
N ASP A 457 -8.75 -14.29 0.92
CA ASP A 457 -8.02 -13.87 2.11
C ASP A 457 -7.40 -15.09 2.82
N LEU A 458 -6.34 -14.87 3.59
CA LEU A 458 -5.70 -15.92 4.38
C LEU A 458 -6.73 -16.57 5.34
N PRO A 459 -6.88 -17.92 5.29
CA PRO A 459 -7.83 -18.57 6.17
C PRO A 459 -7.40 -18.46 7.63
N PRO A 460 -8.35 -18.28 8.56
CA PRO A 460 -8.08 -18.35 9.99
C PRO A 460 -7.46 -19.70 10.39
N THR A 461 -6.52 -19.66 11.32
CA THR A 461 -5.84 -20.86 11.85
C THR A 461 -6.10 -21.02 13.34
N GLY A 462 -5.67 -22.16 13.91
CA GLY A 462 -5.80 -22.42 15.34
C GLY A 462 -7.24 -22.30 15.84
N LEU A 463 -7.43 -21.62 16.97
CA LEU A 463 -8.75 -21.41 17.58
C LEU A 463 -9.63 -20.43 16.80
N MET A 464 -9.03 -19.61 15.94
CA MET A 464 -9.78 -18.66 15.13
C MET A 464 -10.68 -19.33 14.09
N LYS A 465 -10.43 -20.58 13.73
CA LYS A 465 -11.35 -21.41 12.90
C LYS A 465 -12.75 -21.59 13.49
N LEU A 466 -12.88 -21.39 14.81
CA LEU A 466 -14.14 -21.59 15.53
C LEU A 466 -15.01 -20.32 15.57
N ILE A 467 -14.44 -19.16 15.22
CA ILE A 467 -15.08 -17.84 15.41
C ILE A 467 -15.30 -17.11 14.08
N SER A 468 -14.70 -17.59 13.01
CA SER A 468 -14.72 -16.93 11.67
C SER A 468 -15.93 -17.33 10.83
#